data_20a7623f2118f796e50e5f6a02c452c5
#
_entry.id   20a7623f2118f796e50e5f6a02c452c5
#
_cell.length_a   1.000
_cell.length_b   1.000
_cell.length_c   1.000
_cell.angle_alpha   90.00
_cell.angle_beta   90.00
_cell.angle_gamma   90.00
#
_symmetry.space_group_name_H-M   'P 1'
#
loop_
_entity.id
_entity.type
_entity.pdbx_description
1 polymer ?
#
loop_
_entity_poly.entity_id
_entity_poly.type
_entity_poly.pdbx_seq_one_letter_code
_entity_poly.pdbx_strand_id
1 'polypeptide(L)'
;MSELSTTNSQPARTVEAVTLEIQTLQRQAQQLLLGYAIEIGRRLVEVKAMLPHGQWGTYIKEQVGYSQSTANNLMRIFEEYGTAQQ
;
A
#
# COMPACT_ATOMS: atom_id res chain seq x y z
N MET A 1 -22.46 -1.48 -33.05
CA MET A 1 -21.92 -1.74 -32.97
C MET A 1 -21.30 -1.62 -32.45
N SER A 2 -21.49 -1.63 -32.52
CA SER A 2 -20.86 -1.89 -32.21
C SER A 2 -20.25 -1.86 -31.65
N GLU A 3 -20.48 -1.81 -31.75
CA GLU A 3 -19.87 -2.05 -31.41
C GLU A 3 -19.28 -2.15 -30.79
N LEU A 4 -19.65 -2.17 -31.05
CA LEU A 4 -19.06 -2.52 -30.74
C LEU A 4 -18.38 -2.84 -30.41
N SER A 5 -18.71 -2.94 -30.74
CA SER A 5 -18.10 -3.53 -30.73
C SER A 5 -17.27 -3.74 -30.47
N THR A 6 -17.42 -3.62 -30.61
CA THR A 6 -16.65 -3.95 -30.64
C THR A 6 -15.96 -4.40 -30.12
N THR A 7 -16.34 -4.47 -29.87
CA THR A 7 -15.77 -5.02 -29.62
C THR A 7 -15.22 -5.68 -29.54
N ASN A 8 -15.39 -5.86 -29.82
CA ASN A 8 -14.94 -6.55 -30.16
C ASN A 8 -14.27 -6.91 -30.36
N SER A 9 -15.29 -6.68 -30.05
CA SER A 9 -14.41 -6.89 -31.14
C SER A 9 -13.03 -7.41 -30.85
N GLN A 10 -12.81 -8.00 -29.76
CA GLN A 10 -11.50 -8.58 -29.52
C GLN A 10 -11.59 -10.07 -29.35
N PRO A 11 -11.70 -10.78 -30.48
CA PRO A 11 -11.86 -12.23 -30.40
C PRO A 11 -10.70 -12.92 -29.72
N ALA A 12 -9.54 -12.25 -29.66
CA ALA A 12 -8.37 -12.82 -29.00
C ALA A 12 -8.38 -12.70 -27.48
N ARG A 13 -9.38 -11.99 -26.93
CA ARG A 13 -9.49 -11.85 -25.48
C ARG A 13 -10.04 -13.15 -24.91
N THR A 14 -9.20 -13.85 -24.19
CA THR A 14 -9.58 -15.10 -23.53
C THR A 14 -9.61 -14.87 -22.02
N VAL A 15 -10.23 -15.80 -21.32
CA VAL A 15 -10.21 -15.75 -19.85
C VAL A 15 -8.77 -15.72 -19.34
N GLU A 16 -7.90 -16.52 -19.96
CA GLU A 16 -6.50 -16.57 -19.55
C GLU A 16 -5.80 -15.23 -19.74
N ALA A 17 -6.02 -14.58 -20.88
CA ALA A 17 -5.38 -13.30 -21.15
C ALA A 17 -5.87 -12.23 -20.19
N VAL A 18 -7.17 -12.17 -19.95
CA VAL A 18 -7.74 -11.18 -19.03
C VAL A 18 -7.27 -11.45 -17.61
N THR A 19 -7.17 -12.72 -17.22
CA THR A 19 -6.68 -13.09 -15.90
C THR A 19 -5.25 -12.59 -15.69
N LEU A 20 -4.40 -12.74 -16.71
CA LEU A 20 -3.03 -12.23 -16.60
C LEU A 20 -2.99 -10.72 -16.40
N GLU A 21 -3.89 -10.01 -17.09
CA GLU A 21 -3.99 -8.56 -16.89
C GLU A 21 -4.39 -8.21 -15.47
N ILE A 22 -5.37 -8.93 -14.94
CA ILE A 22 -5.80 -8.72 -13.56
C ILE A 22 -4.65 -8.96 -12.59
N GLN A 23 -3.93 -10.05 -12.79
CA GLN A 23 -2.82 -10.39 -11.89
C GLN A 23 -1.71 -9.35 -11.96
N THR A 24 -1.43 -8.82 -13.15
CA THR A 24 -0.44 -7.76 -13.30
C THR A 24 -0.86 -6.51 -12.55
N LEU A 25 -2.13 -6.12 -12.69
CA LEU A 25 -2.65 -4.95 -12.00
C LEU A 25 -2.61 -5.15 -10.48
N GLN A 26 -2.92 -6.37 -10.02
CA GLN A 26 -2.85 -6.67 -8.59
C GLN A 26 -1.44 -6.52 -8.05
N ARG A 27 -0.44 -7.01 -8.78
CA ARG A 27 0.95 -6.87 -8.34
C ARG A 27 1.37 -5.40 -8.27
N GLN A 28 0.98 -4.63 -9.29
CA GLN A 28 1.33 -3.21 -9.32
C GLN A 28 0.69 -2.46 -8.16
N ALA A 29 -0.58 -2.78 -7.87
CA ALA A 29 -1.28 -2.16 -6.75
C ALA A 29 -0.61 -2.51 -5.42
N GLN A 30 -0.20 -3.77 -5.26
CA GLN A 30 0.46 -4.19 -4.03
C GLN A 30 1.80 -3.50 -3.84
N GLN A 31 2.55 -3.31 -4.93
CA GLN A 31 3.82 -2.61 -4.85
C GLN A 31 3.64 -1.15 -4.45
N LEU A 32 2.62 -0.51 -5.00
CA LEU A 32 2.31 0.86 -4.65
C LEU A 32 1.90 0.99 -3.19
N LEU A 33 1.04 0.08 -2.72
CA LEU A 33 0.62 0.07 -1.33
C LEU A 33 1.78 -0.16 -0.38
N LEU A 34 2.69 -1.06 -0.75
CA LEU A 34 3.87 -1.32 0.06
C LEU A 34 4.74 -0.07 0.15
N GLY A 35 4.92 0.63 -0.96
CA GLY A 35 5.69 1.87 -0.96
C GLY A 35 5.12 2.91 -0.02
N TYR A 36 3.80 3.08 -0.04
CA TYR A 36 3.15 4.01 0.88
C TYR A 36 3.29 3.54 2.33
N ALA A 37 3.15 2.24 2.57
CA ALA A 37 3.29 1.73 3.93
C ALA A 37 4.68 1.99 4.49
N ILE A 38 5.71 1.82 3.66
CA ILE A 38 7.08 2.11 4.05
C ILE A 38 7.24 3.58 4.40
N GLU A 39 6.71 4.48 3.57
CA GLU A 39 6.84 5.91 3.80
C GLU A 39 6.08 6.38 5.03
N ILE A 40 4.90 5.83 5.26
CA ILE A 40 4.15 6.13 6.47
C ILE A 40 4.90 5.61 7.69
N GLY A 41 5.39 4.37 7.61
CA GLY A 41 6.14 3.77 8.71
C GLY A 41 7.39 4.56 9.05
N ARG A 42 8.11 5.02 8.03
CA ARG A 42 9.30 5.86 8.24
C ARG A 42 8.96 7.09 9.06
N ARG A 43 7.87 7.75 8.71
CA ARG A 43 7.45 8.98 9.39
C ARG A 43 6.91 8.72 10.78
N LEU A 44 6.26 7.57 10.98
CA LEU A 44 5.81 7.18 12.31
C LEU A 44 7.00 6.98 13.25
N VAL A 45 8.06 6.34 12.77
CA VAL A 45 9.28 6.16 13.55
C VAL A 45 9.85 7.53 13.91
N GLU A 46 9.89 8.43 12.95
CA GLU A 46 10.42 9.77 13.15
C GLU A 46 9.65 10.53 14.23
N VAL A 47 8.32 10.55 14.12
CA VAL A 47 7.48 11.27 15.08
C VAL A 47 7.58 10.64 16.45
N LYS A 48 7.63 9.32 16.52
CA LYS A 48 7.72 8.64 17.80
C LYS A 48 8.97 9.08 18.56
N ALA A 49 10.06 9.28 17.84
CA ALA A 49 11.31 9.74 18.46
C ALA A 49 11.22 11.19 18.95
N MET A 50 10.32 11.98 18.36
CA MET A 50 10.18 13.38 18.72
C MET A 50 9.21 13.62 19.87
N LEU A 51 8.30 12.69 20.12
CA LEU A 51 7.26 12.89 21.11
C LEU A 51 7.76 12.61 22.52
N PRO A 52 7.26 13.39 23.50
CA PRO A 52 7.53 13.08 24.90
C PRO A 52 6.99 11.70 25.26
N HIS A 53 7.62 11.08 26.25
CA HIS A 53 7.21 9.77 26.72
C HIS A 53 5.74 9.76 27.11
N GLY A 54 5.03 8.74 26.66
CA GLY A 54 3.62 8.54 27.02
C GLY A 54 2.63 9.19 26.07
N GLN A 55 3.09 9.97 25.08
CA GLN A 55 2.18 10.67 24.18
C GLN A 55 1.94 9.95 22.86
N TRP A 56 2.65 8.85 22.63
CA TRP A 56 2.59 8.16 21.35
C TRP A 56 1.19 7.62 21.04
N GLY A 57 0.56 6.95 22.01
CA GLY A 57 -0.76 6.35 21.78
C GLY A 57 -1.82 7.38 21.42
N THR A 58 -1.84 8.49 22.13
CA THR A 58 -2.79 9.57 21.85
C THR A 58 -2.54 10.17 20.47
N TYR A 59 -1.27 10.38 20.14
CA TYR A 59 -0.90 10.94 18.85
C TYR A 59 -1.41 10.09 17.69
N ILE A 60 -1.12 8.80 17.70
CA ILE A 60 -1.50 7.97 16.57
C ILE A 60 -3.01 7.85 16.44
N LYS A 61 -3.72 7.82 17.55
CA LYS A 61 -5.17 7.72 17.53
C LYS A 61 -5.81 9.01 17.05
N GLU A 62 -5.37 10.14 17.55
CA GLU A 62 -6.06 11.42 17.31
C GLU A 62 -5.57 12.15 16.10
N GLN A 63 -4.28 12.03 15.76
CA GLN A 63 -3.71 12.79 14.66
C GLN A 63 -3.69 12.02 13.36
N VAL A 64 -3.49 10.72 13.41
CA VAL A 64 -3.42 9.92 12.18
C VAL A 64 -4.47 8.81 12.11
N GLY A 65 -5.20 8.57 13.20
CA GLY A 65 -6.33 7.64 13.18
C GLY A 65 -5.94 6.17 13.17
N TYR A 66 -4.77 5.82 13.68
CA TYR A 66 -4.31 4.44 13.72
C TYR A 66 -4.47 3.84 15.10
N SER A 67 -4.72 2.54 15.14
CA SER A 67 -4.56 1.77 16.36
C SER A 67 -3.07 1.55 16.61
N GLN A 68 -2.74 1.19 17.84
CA GLN A 68 -1.37 0.85 18.21
C GLN A 68 -0.82 -0.26 17.32
N SER A 69 -1.65 -1.26 17.07
CA SER A 69 -1.29 -2.42 16.29
C SER A 69 -0.96 -2.03 14.84
N THR A 70 -1.80 -1.19 14.24
CA THR A 70 -1.57 -0.73 12.87
C THR A 70 -0.28 0.07 12.77
N ALA A 71 -0.07 1.00 13.72
CA ALA A 71 1.13 1.81 13.71
C ALA A 71 2.38 0.94 13.87
N ASN A 72 2.32 -0.04 14.77
CA ASN A 72 3.46 -0.95 14.98
C ASN A 72 3.76 -1.75 13.73
N ASN A 73 2.72 -2.21 13.03
CA ASN A 73 2.93 -2.96 11.78
C ASN A 73 3.56 -2.08 10.71
N LEU A 74 3.12 -0.85 10.58
CA LEU A 74 3.68 0.06 9.58
C LEU A 74 5.14 0.38 9.88
N MET A 75 5.47 0.62 11.13
CA MET A 75 6.86 0.86 11.51
C MET A 75 7.74 -0.36 11.25
N ARG A 76 7.20 -1.56 11.50
CA ARG A 76 7.94 -2.78 11.22
C ARG A 76 8.16 -2.97 9.72
N ILE A 77 7.15 -2.66 8.91
CA ILE A 77 7.29 -2.73 7.46
C ILE A 77 8.41 -1.81 6.99
N PHE A 78 8.47 -0.61 7.52
CA PHE A 78 9.57 0.29 7.19
C PHE A 78 10.92 -0.30 7.61
N GLU A 79 11.00 -0.86 8.82
CA GLU A 79 12.26 -1.40 9.31
C GLU A 79 12.73 -2.61 8.52
N GLU A 80 11.80 -3.42 8.03
CA GLU A 80 12.15 -4.63 7.28
C GLU A 80 12.41 -4.34 5.81
N TYR A 81 11.68 -3.42 5.21
CA TYR A 81 11.72 -3.24 3.76
C TYR A 81 12.21 -1.86 3.33
N GLY A 82 12.13 -0.87 4.21
CA GLY A 82 12.48 0.49 3.82
C GLY A 82 13.95 0.66 3.48
N THR A 83 14.82 -0.02 4.21
CA THR A 83 16.25 0.08 3.96
C THR A 83 16.64 -0.64 2.68
N ALA A 84 15.90 -1.67 2.29
CA ALA A 84 16.21 -2.42 1.09
C ALA A 84 15.94 -1.62 -0.17
N GLN A 85 15.16 -0.55 -0.07
CA GLN A 85 14.81 0.29 -1.21
C GLN A 85 15.75 1.49 -1.35
N GLN A 86 16.72 1.59 -0.51
CA GLN A 86 17.70 2.67 -0.58
C GLN A 86 19.03 2.20 -1.22
#